data_96e26db9e6ec337d83b7a95ebfdd9ec9
#
_entry.id   96e26db9e6ec337d83b7a95ebfdd9ec9
#
_cell.length_a   1.000
_cell.length_b   1.000
_cell.length_c   1.000
_cell.angle_alpha   90.00
_cell.angle_beta   90.00
_cell.angle_gamma   90.00
#
_symmetry.space_group_name_H-M   'P 1'
#
loop_
_entity.id
_entity.type
_entity.pdbx_description
1 polymer ?
#
loop_
_entity_poly.entity_id
_entity_poly.type
_entity_poly.pdbx_seq_one_letter_code
_entity_poly.pdbx_strand_id
1 'polypeptide(L)'
;METTVLVIGGGATGAGVARDLSMRGVDVTLVERGGFASGTSGRSHGLLHSGARYVPGDSEGARECIAENRVLKDIAPHCLSDTGGLFLQVEGDDPAFFEEKRSACEKLGISTEELSAEEVRAKIPDLAPEVERALRVPDAVIHPTRLTVTNAADARERGATLLPETELTDFTVEDGTVRRATVDDGSEEFEIHAEHVVNATGAWAGNCAAFADVELEMALSSGVMVAVEYEGLETVLNRARPAADGDIIVPHTEQVVLGTTSVDVEDPDDFSKDDAEIDRMFEECGAMLSGLDPERVDRVYWGVRPLYSADREKHEGRGISRGFYLLDHAERDSVEGFTSIVGGKLTTYRKMAEAVSDHVTERLGVERECRTDDVPLIGHDESGRVDELIAAFEAENPADSDVYYRL
;
A
#
# COMPACT_ATOMS: atom_id res chain seq x y z
N MET A 1 9.32 27.52 9.47
CA MET A 1 8.84 26.56 10.48
C MET A 1 10.02 25.71 10.96
N GLU A 2 9.99 25.16 12.19
CA GLU A 2 11.03 24.25 12.69
C GLU A 2 10.37 22.97 13.18
N THR A 3 11.01 21.82 12.97
CA THR A 3 10.60 20.49 13.43
C THR A 3 11.83 19.60 13.63
N THR A 4 11.76 18.58 14.47
CA THR A 4 12.86 17.62 14.60
C THR A 4 12.91 16.69 13.38
N VAL A 5 11.77 16.12 12.97
CA VAL A 5 11.70 15.26 11.78
C VAL A 5 10.63 15.76 10.82
N LEU A 6 11.04 15.96 9.57
CA LEU A 6 10.14 16.25 8.46
C LEU A 6 9.89 14.97 7.66
N VAL A 7 8.63 14.56 7.56
CA VAL A 7 8.20 13.43 6.72
C VAL A 7 7.58 13.96 5.44
N ILE A 8 8.09 13.54 4.29
CA ILE A 8 7.57 13.89 2.97
C ILE A 8 6.73 12.72 2.44
N GLY A 9 5.44 12.96 2.21
CA GLY A 9 4.49 11.99 1.67
C GLY A 9 3.46 11.49 2.69
N GLY A 10 2.17 11.74 2.41
CA GLY A 10 1.00 11.39 3.23
C GLY A 10 0.35 10.04 2.84
N GLY A 11 1.12 9.13 2.23
CA GLY A 11 0.70 7.75 2.02
C GLY A 11 0.72 6.93 3.32
N ALA A 12 0.32 5.66 3.26
CA ALA A 12 0.26 4.77 4.44
C ALA A 12 1.59 4.70 5.20
N THR A 13 2.72 4.64 4.49
CA THR A 13 4.04 4.59 5.12
C THR A 13 4.38 5.89 5.84
N GLY A 14 4.23 7.05 5.18
CA GLY A 14 4.54 8.34 5.81
C GLY A 14 3.64 8.67 6.99
N ALA A 15 2.33 8.39 6.89
CA ALA A 15 1.39 8.52 8.01
C ALA A 15 1.77 7.59 9.18
N GLY A 16 2.21 6.36 8.86
CA GLY A 16 2.72 5.41 9.85
C GLY A 16 4.01 5.89 10.53
N VAL A 17 4.96 6.48 9.78
CA VAL A 17 6.20 7.08 10.31
C VAL A 17 5.86 8.25 11.24
N ALA A 18 4.97 9.15 10.80
CA ALA A 18 4.55 10.29 11.63
C ALA A 18 3.90 9.82 12.94
N ARG A 19 3.07 8.76 12.89
CA ARG A 19 2.47 8.14 14.08
C ARG A 19 3.53 7.56 15.01
N ASP A 20 4.43 6.73 14.51
CA ASP A 20 5.42 6.04 15.35
C ASP A 20 6.39 7.03 15.99
N LEU A 21 6.94 7.97 15.24
CA LEU A 21 7.82 9.01 15.77
C LEU A 21 7.12 9.87 16.83
N SER A 22 5.85 10.26 16.59
CA SER A 22 5.06 11.00 17.60
C SER A 22 4.82 10.18 18.87
N MET A 23 4.57 8.88 18.75
CA MET A 23 4.47 7.96 19.89
C MET A 23 5.78 7.87 20.70
N ARG A 24 6.91 8.03 20.02
CA ARG A 24 8.23 8.10 20.65
C ARG A 24 8.55 9.48 21.22
N GLY A 25 7.65 10.46 21.03
CA GLY A 25 7.77 11.82 21.55
C GLY A 25 8.72 12.71 20.76
N VAL A 26 8.95 12.37 19.49
CA VAL A 26 9.66 13.20 18.53
C VAL A 26 8.70 14.25 17.97
N ASP A 27 9.17 15.48 17.79
CA ASP A 27 8.43 16.53 17.09
C ASP A 27 8.47 16.26 15.58
N VAL A 28 7.29 16.11 14.96
CA VAL A 28 7.13 15.67 13.57
C VAL A 28 6.25 16.62 12.80
N THR A 29 6.74 17.04 11.64
CA THR A 29 5.91 17.65 10.60
C THR A 29 5.82 16.71 9.41
N LEU A 30 4.62 16.47 8.90
CA LEU A 30 4.38 15.70 7.67
C LEU A 30 3.80 16.62 6.61
N VAL A 31 4.39 16.62 5.41
CA VAL A 31 3.88 17.33 4.23
C VAL A 31 3.40 16.34 3.18
N GLU A 32 2.29 16.65 2.52
CA GLU A 32 1.70 15.87 1.43
C GLU A 32 1.19 16.83 0.36
N ARG A 33 1.61 16.62 -0.90
CA ARG A 33 1.28 17.52 -2.02
C ARG A 33 -0.20 17.54 -2.38
N GLY A 34 -0.91 16.47 -2.07
CA GLY A 34 -2.36 16.35 -2.24
C GLY A 34 -3.06 15.99 -0.94
N GLY A 35 -4.14 15.24 -1.02
CA GLY A 35 -4.78 14.64 0.13
C GLY A 35 -4.07 13.38 0.64
N PHE A 36 -4.32 13.01 1.88
CA PHE A 36 -3.81 11.74 2.42
C PHE A 36 -4.28 10.56 1.59
N ALA A 37 -3.39 9.60 1.33
CA ALA A 37 -3.61 8.42 0.49
C ALA A 37 -3.84 8.72 -1.00
N SER A 38 -3.67 9.94 -1.51
CA SER A 38 -3.89 10.30 -2.92
C SER A 38 -2.97 9.57 -3.91
N GLY A 39 -1.78 9.13 -3.45
CA GLY A 39 -0.84 8.34 -4.24
C GLY A 39 -1.17 6.83 -4.28
N THR A 40 -0.14 5.99 -4.37
CA THR A 40 -0.25 4.51 -4.49
C THR A 40 -1.13 3.88 -3.41
N SER A 41 -1.14 4.42 -2.19
CA SER A 41 -1.90 3.88 -1.06
C SER A 41 -3.39 3.80 -1.36
N GLY A 42 -4.04 4.90 -1.74
CA GLY A 42 -5.47 4.93 -2.06
C GLY A 42 -5.82 4.33 -3.42
N ARG A 43 -4.81 4.12 -4.28
CA ARG A 43 -4.97 3.53 -5.61
C ARG A 43 -4.68 2.02 -5.64
N SER A 44 -4.80 1.33 -4.52
CA SER A 44 -4.70 -0.12 -4.42
C SER A 44 -6.09 -0.76 -4.40
N HIS A 45 -6.15 -2.07 -4.65
CA HIS A 45 -7.40 -2.83 -4.55
C HIS A 45 -7.84 -3.11 -3.10
N GLY A 46 -7.05 -2.73 -2.10
CA GLY A 46 -7.43 -2.89 -0.70
C GLY A 46 -7.34 -4.33 -0.16
N LEU A 47 -6.36 -5.11 -0.59
CA LEU A 47 -6.14 -6.47 -0.06
C LEU A 47 -5.14 -6.47 1.09
N LEU A 48 -5.57 -6.94 2.26
CA LEU A 48 -4.69 -7.31 3.36
C LEU A 48 -4.19 -8.75 3.15
N HIS A 49 -2.97 -8.85 2.66
CA HIS A 49 -2.36 -10.13 2.31
C HIS A 49 -2.01 -10.98 3.54
N SER A 50 -2.38 -12.25 3.51
CA SER A 50 -1.85 -13.28 4.44
C SER A 50 -0.45 -13.75 4.08
N GLY A 51 0.08 -13.35 2.94
CA GLY A 51 1.34 -13.86 2.40
C GLY A 51 1.17 -14.98 1.37
N ALA A 52 0.01 -15.62 1.28
CA ALA A 52 -0.25 -16.72 0.35
C ALA A 52 -0.06 -16.35 -1.14
N ARG A 53 -0.21 -15.07 -1.49
CA ARG A 53 0.05 -14.55 -2.85
C ARG A 53 1.52 -14.69 -3.26
N TYR A 54 2.44 -14.59 -2.29
CA TYR A 54 3.87 -14.51 -2.55
C TYR A 54 4.57 -15.86 -2.57
N VAL A 55 3.95 -16.92 -2.01
CA VAL A 55 4.49 -18.28 -2.10
C VAL A 55 4.10 -18.95 -3.42
N PRO A 56 4.98 -19.81 -3.94
CA PRO A 56 6.27 -20.26 -3.37
C PRO A 56 7.47 -19.33 -3.66
N GLY A 57 7.32 -18.29 -4.47
CA GLY A 57 8.42 -17.49 -5.02
C GLY A 57 9.15 -16.58 -4.03
N ASP A 58 8.43 -15.94 -3.07
CA ASP A 58 8.97 -14.97 -2.10
C ASP A 58 8.53 -15.35 -0.68
N SER A 59 9.28 -16.26 -0.06
CA SER A 59 8.97 -16.73 1.30
C SER A 59 9.23 -15.70 2.39
N GLU A 60 10.12 -14.73 2.19
CA GLU A 60 10.41 -13.67 3.14
C GLU A 60 9.27 -12.65 3.15
N GLY A 61 8.89 -12.16 1.98
CA GLY A 61 7.74 -11.27 1.85
C GLY A 61 6.42 -11.91 2.31
N ALA A 62 6.29 -13.25 2.19
CA ALA A 62 5.14 -13.97 2.74
C ALA A 62 5.13 -13.98 4.29
N ARG A 63 6.30 -14.18 4.94
CA ARG A 63 6.40 -14.11 6.40
C ARG A 63 6.08 -12.72 6.95
N GLU A 64 6.60 -11.69 6.31
CA GLU A 64 6.30 -10.31 6.68
C GLU A 64 4.79 -10.04 6.58
N CYS A 65 4.17 -10.45 5.47
CA CYS A 65 2.74 -10.24 5.28
C CYS A 65 1.89 -10.94 6.33
N ILE A 66 2.14 -12.21 6.67
CA ILE A 66 1.33 -12.90 7.67
C ILE A 66 1.55 -12.33 9.08
N ALA A 67 2.76 -11.86 9.39
CA ALA A 67 3.04 -11.21 10.67
C ALA A 67 2.24 -9.91 10.77
N GLU A 68 2.34 -9.02 9.78
CA GLU A 68 1.62 -7.74 9.77
C GLU A 68 0.10 -7.92 9.60
N ASN A 69 -0.38 -8.93 8.86
CA ASN A 69 -1.81 -9.26 8.79
C ASN A 69 -2.42 -9.51 10.17
N ARG A 70 -1.71 -10.26 11.03
CA ARG A 70 -2.14 -10.52 12.40
C ARG A 70 -2.15 -9.25 13.24
N VAL A 71 -1.07 -8.48 13.20
CA VAL A 71 -0.97 -7.20 13.92
C VAL A 71 -2.09 -6.24 13.51
N LEU A 72 -2.30 -6.05 12.21
CA LEU A 72 -3.32 -5.11 11.72
C LEU A 72 -4.75 -5.54 12.08
N LYS A 73 -5.04 -6.85 12.11
CA LYS A 73 -6.33 -7.37 12.60
C LYS A 73 -6.57 -7.04 14.08
N ASP A 74 -5.50 -6.95 14.87
CA ASP A 74 -5.59 -6.64 16.29
C ASP A 74 -5.68 -5.12 16.54
N ILE A 75 -4.84 -4.31 15.87
CA ILE A 75 -4.73 -2.87 16.17
C ILE A 75 -5.66 -1.98 15.34
N ALA A 76 -6.15 -2.45 14.19
CA ALA A 76 -6.92 -1.65 13.23
C ALA A 76 -8.17 -2.37 12.67
N PRO A 77 -8.95 -3.15 13.47
CA PRO A 77 -10.09 -3.92 12.95
C PRO A 77 -11.16 -3.03 12.30
N HIS A 78 -11.28 -1.78 12.73
CA HIS A 78 -12.22 -0.80 12.17
C HIS A 78 -11.81 -0.26 10.78
N CYS A 79 -10.59 -0.56 10.33
CA CYS A 79 -10.11 -0.29 8.97
C CYS A 79 -10.14 -1.54 8.06
N LEU A 80 -10.67 -2.66 8.57
CA LEU A 80 -10.62 -3.95 7.90
C LEU A 80 -12.00 -4.60 7.79
N SER A 81 -12.13 -5.51 6.83
CA SER A 81 -13.20 -6.51 6.77
C SER A 81 -12.56 -7.90 6.71
N ASP A 82 -12.78 -8.73 7.74
CA ASP A 82 -12.16 -10.06 7.83
C ASP A 82 -12.90 -11.08 6.97
N THR A 83 -12.74 -10.95 5.67
CA THR A 83 -13.43 -11.71 4.62
C THR A 83 -12.83 -13.09 4.36
N GLY A 84 -11.61 -13.34 4.82
CA GLY A 84 -10.80 -14.43 4.29
C GLY A 84 -10.44 -14.22 2.82
N GLY A 85 -9.79 -15.24 2.24
CA GLY A 85 -9.46 -15.27 0.81
C GLY A 85 -9.47 -16.69 0.28
N LEU A 86 -9.76 -16.85 -1.01
CA LEU A 86 -9.74 -18.11 -1.72
C LEU A 86 -8.74 -18.03 -2.87
N PHE A 87 -7.82 -18.98 -2.95
CA PHE A 87 -7.01 -19.22 -4.15
C PHE A 87 -7.69 -20.30 -4.97
N LEU A 88 -8.26 -19.92 -6.11
CA LEU A 88 -9.04 -20.76 -6.99
C LEU A 88 -8.15 -21.45 -8.01
N GLN A 89 -8.21 -22.77 -8.12
CA GLN A 89 -7.69 -23.51 -9.25
C GLN A 89 -8.77 -23.53 -10.32
N VAL A 90 -8.44 -23.02 -11.49
CA VAL A 90 -9.32 -22.97 -12.66
C VAL A 90 -8.86 -24.02 -13.67
N GLU A 91 -9.77 -24.56 -14.46
CA GLU A 91 -9.45 -25.54 -15.54
C GLU A 91 -8.31 -25.02 -16.43
N GLY A 92 -7.28 -25.85 -16.62
CA GLY A 92 -6.07 -25.49 -17.37
C GLY A 92 -4.94 -24.88 -16.53
N ASP A 93 -5.17 -24.50 -15.27
CA ASP A 93 -4.08 -24.12 -14.35
C ASP A 93 -3.30 -25.36 -13.91
N ASP A 94 -2.01 -25.21 -13.60
CA ASP A 94 -1.16 -26.32 -13.18
C ASP A 94 -1.53 -26.81 -11.77
N PRO A 95 -2.05 -28.03 -11.60
CA PRO A 95 -2.38 -28.58 -10.28
C PRO A 95 -1.17 -28.70 -9.34
N ALA A 96 0.04 -28.85 -9.90
CA ALA A 96 1.25 -28.93 -9.08
C ALA A 96 1.54 -27.58 -8.39
N PHE A 97 1.25 -26.46 -9.04
CA PHE A 97 1.40 -25.15 -8.43
C PHE A 97 0.46 -24.93 -7.24
N PHE A 98 -0.77 -25.45 -7.32
CA PHE A 98 -1.72 -25.40 -6.19
C PHE A 98 -1.17 -26.15 -4.96
N GLU A 99 -0.66 -27.40 -5.16
CA GLU A 99 -0.09 -28.20 -4.08
C GLU A 99 1.18 -27.57 -3.50
N GLU A 100 2.03 -27.01 -4.36
CA GLU A 100 3.23 -26.30 -3.92
C GLU A 100 2.88 -25.08 -3.08
N LYS A 101 1.89 -24.27 -3.51
CA LYS A 101 1.37 -23.12 -2.78
C LYS A 101 0.83 -23.54 -1.41
N ARG A 102 -0.01 -24.57 -1.34
CA ARG A 102 -0.55 -25.10 -0.08
C ARG A 102 0.57 -25.50 0.88
N SER A 103 1.51 -26.33 0.39
CA SER A 103 2.66 -26.78 1.18
C SER A 103 3.54 -25.62 1.66
N ALA A 104 3.76 -24.61 0.83
CA ALA A 104 4.54 -23.43 1.19
C ALA A 104 3.83 -22.56 2.25
N CYS A 105 2.50 -22.38 2.14
CA CYS A 105 1.70 -21.70 3.16
C CYS A 105 1.82 -22.40 4.53
N GLU A 106 1.64 -23.73 4.56
CA GLU A 106 1.72 -24.54 5.78
C GLU A 106 3.10 -24.38 6.47
N LYS A 107 4.19 -24.43 5.67
CA LYS A 107 5.58 -24.25 6.19
C LYS A 107 5.82 -22.88 6.81
N LEU A 108 5.08 -21.86 6.37
CA LEU A 108 5.19 -20.49 6.89
C LEU A 108 4.18 -20.19 8.00
N GLY A 109 3.36 -21.18 8.40
CA GLY A 109 2.32 -20.99 9.42
C GLY A 109 1.14 -20.13 8.95
N ILE A 110 0.94 -20.05 7.63
CA ILE A 110 -0.27 -19.48 7.03
C ILE A 110 -1.32 -20.60 7.06
N SER A 111 -2.43 -20.39 7.78
CA SER A 111 -3.48 -21.40 7.84
C SER A 111 -4.14 -21.59 6.49
N THR A 112 -4.39 -22.86 6.13
CA THR A 112 -5.02 -23.22 4.86
C THR A 112 -6.12 -24.26 5.07
N GLU A 113 -7.15 -24.20 4.24
CA GLU A 113 -8.22 -25.18 4.15
C GLU A 113 -8.54 -25.42 2.67
N GLU A 114 -8.45 -26.66 2.22
CA GLU A 114 -8.85 -27.01 0.86
C GLU A 114 -10.37 -27.20 0.79
N LEU A 115 -11.02 -26.60 -0.21
CA LEU A 115 -12.46 -26.67 -0.47
C LEU A 115 -12.70 -27.19 -1.88
N SER A 116 -13.70 -28.07 -2.03
CA SER A 116 -14.21 -28.49 -3.34
C SER A 116 -14.94 -27.33 -4.04
N ALA A 117 -15.04 -27.40 -5.36
CA ALA A 117 -15.84 -26.45 -6.14
C ALA A 117 -17.31 -26.40 -5.68
N GLU A 118 -17.89 -27.53 -5.23
CA GLU A 118 -19.26 -27.59 -4.74
C GLU A 118 -19.43 -26.77 -3.45
N GLU A 119 -18.49 -26.88 -2.49
CA GLU A 119 -18.50 -26.12 -1.24
C GLU A 119 -18.32 -24.63 -1.48
N VAL A 120 -17.51 -24.23 -2.47
CA VAL A 120 -17.35 -22.83 -2.84
C VAL A 120 -18.59 -22.29 -3.54
N ARG A 121 -19.17 -23.03 -4.52
CA ARG A 121 -20.41 -22.62 -5.21
C ARG A 121 -21.62 -22.48 -4.28
N ALA A 122 -21.67 -23.24 -3.20
CA ALA A 122 -22.71 -23.08 -2.20
C ALA A 122 -22.69 -21.71 -1.51
N LYS A 123 -21.52 -21.03 -1.52
CA LYS A 123 -21.33 -19.69 -0.93
C LYS A 123 -21.27 -18.59 -1.97
N ILE A 124 -20.77 -18.91 -3.16
CA ILE A 124 -20.58 -17.97 -4.28
C ILE A 124 -21.34 -18.56 -5.49
N PRO A 125 -22.63 -18.21 -5.66
CA PRO A 125 -23.46 -18.80 -6.72
C PRO A 125 -22.93 -18.54 -8.14
N ASP A 126 -22.31 -17.37 -8.36
CA ASP A 126 -21.73 -16.98 -9.64
C ASP A 126 -20.26 -17.42 -9.83
N LEU A 127 -19.77 -18.34 -8.99
CA LEU A 127 -18.45 -18.92 -9.20
C LEU A 127 -18.37 -19.53 -10.61
N ALA A 128 -17.32 -19.19 -11.36
CA ALA A 128 -17.14 -19.67 -12.71
C ALA A 128 -17.17 -21.22 -12.77
N PRO A 129 -17.83 -21.81 -13.77
CA PRO A 129 -17.97 -23.26 -13.87
C PRO A 129 -16.63 -24.01 -14.01
N GLU A 130 -15.61 -23.35 -14.51
CA GLU A 130 -14.25 -23.86 -14.71
C GLU A 130 -13.44 -23.96 -13.39
N VAL A 131 -13.95 -23.45 -12.28
CA VAL A 131 -13.29 -23.58 -10.97
C VAL A 131 -13.43 -25.01 -10.46
N GLU A 132 -12.29 -25.67 -10.21
CA GLU A 132 -12.18 -27.06 -9.80
C GLU A 132 -12.12 -27.22 -8.27
N ARG A 133 -11.39 -26.35 -7.58
CA ARG A 133 -11.22 -26.33 -6.12
C ARG A 133 -10.65 -25.00 -5.64
N ALA A 134 -10.60 -24.80 -4.35
CA ALA A 134 -10.05 -23.59 -3.72
C ALA A 134 -9.20 -23.91 -2.50
N LEU A 135 -8.23 -23.03 -2.22
CA LEU A 135 -7.47 -22.99 -0.98
C LEU A 135 -7.88 -21.76 -0.20
N ARG A 136 -8.55 -21.93 0.95
CA ARG A 136 -8.89 -20.83 1.87
C ARG A 136 -7.65 -20.40 2.64
N VAL A 137 -7.46 -19.09 2.77
CA VAL A 137 -6.36 -18.44 3.49
C VAL A 137 -6.88 -17.26 4.32
N PRO A 138 -6.12 -16.75 5.32
CA PRO A 138 -6.55 -15.65 6.19
C PRO A 138 -6.28 -14.26 5.59
N ASP A 139 -6.51 -14.07 4.29
CA ASP A 139 -6.57 -12.74 3.68
C ASP A 139 -7.71 -11.91 4.31
N ALA A 140 -7.74 -10.62 4.07
CA ALA A 140 -8.84 -9.75 4.46
C ALA A 140 -8.90 -8.54 3.50
N VAL A 141 -9.97 -7.77 3.56
CA VAL A 141 -10.04 -6.46 2.92
C VAL A 141 -9.52 -5.42 3.88
N ILE A 142 -8.66 -4.53 3.40
CA ILE A 142 -8.22 -3.32 4.09
C ILE A 142 -8.75 -2.11 3.33
N HIS A 143 -9.25 -1.12 4.05
CA HIS A 143 -9.70 0.16 3.47
C HIS A 143 -8.52 1.15 3.50
N PRO A 144 -7.82 1.38 2.36
CA PRO A 144 -6.52 2.06 2.37
C PRO A 144 -6.60 3.51 2.87
N THR A 145 -7.62 4.25 2.45
CA THR A 145 -7.84 5.64 2.88
C THR A 145 -8.15 5.69 4.38
N ARG A 146 -9.06 4.83 4.87
CA ARG A 146 -9.37 4.75 6.31
C ARG A 146 -8.12 4.49 7.13
N LEU A 147 -7.31 3.51 6.72
CA LEU A 147 -6.06 3.17 7.41
C LEU A 147 -5.08 4.36 7.44
N THR A 148 -4.86 5.00 6.28
CA THR A 148 -3.90 6.11 6.16
C THR A 148 -4.35 7.31 6.98
N VAL A 149 -5.62 7.73 6.82
CA VAL A 149 -6.21 8.84 7.56
C VAL A 149 -6.21 8.59 9.08
N THR A 150 -6.51 7.36 9.51
CA THR A 150 -6.49 7.00 10.93
C THR A 150 -5.09 7.08 11.53
N ASN A 151 -4.04 6.67 10.79
CA ASN A 151 -2.65 6.85 11.21
C ASN A 151 -2.28 8.33 11.31
N ALA A 152 -2.63 9.14 10.30
CA ALA A 152 -2.37 10.58 10.29
C ALA A 152 -3.09 11.29 11.45
N ALA A 153 -4.35 10.95 11.70
CA ALA A 153 -5.14 11.51 12.80
C ALA A 153 -4.55 11.13 14.17
N ASP A 154 -4.10 9.88 14.36
CA ASP A 154 -3.44 9.44 15.59
C ASP A 154 -2.11 10.19 15.81
N ALA A 155 -1.33 10.41 14.73
CA ALA A 155 -0.12 11.23 14.79
C ALA A 155 -0.43 12.66 15.23
N ARG A 156 -1.46 13.30 14.65
CA ARG A 156 -1.89 14.67 15.00
C ARG A 156 -2.36 14.77 16.46
N GLU A 157 -3.13 13.82 16.97
CA GLU A 157 -3.53 13.80 18.38
C GLU A 157 -2.35 13.66 19.35
N ARG A 158 -1.22 13.12 18.85
CA ARG A 158 0.04 13.01 19.61
C ARG A 158 0.98 14.19 19.42
N GLY A 159 0.55 15.22 18.66
CA GLY A 159 1.26 16.48 18.50
C GLY A 159 1.97 16.67 17.17
N ALA A 160 1.87 15.71 16.22
CA ALA A 160 2.41 15.92 14.87
C ALA A 160 1.68 17.06 14.16
N THR A 161 2.43 17.88 13.42
CA THR A 161 1.89 18.84 12.46
C THR A 161 1.67 18.16 11.12
N LEU A 162 0.46 18.27 10.56
CA LEU A 162 0.12 17.70 9.24
C LEU A 162 -0.20 18.84 8.29
N LEU A 163 0.47 18.86 7.15
CA LEU A 163 0.32 19.84 6.08
C LEU A 163 -0.07 19.12 4.77
N PRO A 164 -1.37 18.82 4.58
CA PRO A 164 -1.89 18.38 3.29
C PRO A 164 -1.83 19.54 2.28
N GLU A 165 -2.00 19.24 0.98
CA GLU A 165 -1.95 20.19 -0.12
C GLU A 165 -0.70 21.08 -0.08
N THR A 166 0.41 20.52 0.42
CA THR A 166 1.68 21.20 0.58
C THR A 166 2.77 20.40 -0.14
N GLU A 167 3.27 20.93 -1.24
CA GLU A 167 4.25 20.29 -2.12
C GLU A 167 5.68 20.65 -1.75
N LEU A 168 6.57 19.65 -1.68
CA LEU A 168 8.00 19.88 -1.64
C LEU A 168 8.48 20.39 -2.99
N THR A 169 9.15 21.54 -3.01
CA THR A 169 9.69 22.17 -4.23
C THR A 169 11.22 22.13 -4.31
N ASP A 170 11.91 22.09 -3.16
CA ASP A 170 13.38 22.01 -3.13
C ASP A 170 13.93 21.60 -1.77
N PHE A 171 15.20 21.19 -1.72
CA PHE A 171 16.01 21.06 -0.50
C PHE A 171 17.18 22.04 -0.49
N THR A 172 17.49 22.60 0.66
CA THR A 172 18.76 23.27 0.89
C THR A 172 19.73 22.31 1.56
N VAL A 173 20.80 21.96 0.86
CA VAL A 173 21.89 21.11 1.37
C VAL A 173 23.07 22.02 1.74
N GLU A 174 23.46 22.02 3.00
CA GLU A 174 24.59 22.81 3.53
C GLU A 174 25.64 21.85 4.10
N ASP A 175 26.87 21.95 3.62
CA ASP A 175 28.00 21.09 4.03
C ASP A 175 27.67 19.58 4.00
N GLY A 176 26.95 19.16 2.96
CA GLY A 176 26.54 17.74 2.77
C GLY A 176 25.38 17.29 3.65
N THR A 177 24.66 18.21 4.30
CA THR A 177 23.52 17.90 5.16
C THR A 177 22.25 18.59 4.64
N VAL A 178 21.15 17.89 4.52
CA VAL A 178 19.84 18.46 4.25
C VAL A 178 19.38 19.23 5.51
N ARG A 179 19.23 20.55 5.39
CA ARG A 179 18.90 21.43 6.50
C ARG A 179 17.50 22.01 6.41
N ARG A 180 17.01 22.22 5.21
CA ARG A 180 15.71 22.86 4.96
C ARG A 180 15.02 22.22 3.79
N ALA A 181 13.71 22.14 3.87
CA ALA A 181 12.83 21.87 2.77
C ALA A 181 12.07 23.15 2.42
N THR A 182 12.04 23.50 1.16
CA THR A 182 11.15 24.53 0.62
C THR A 182 9.88 23.86 0.17
N VAL A 183 8.73 24.38 0.62
CA VAL A 183 7.40 23.82 0.33
C VAL A 183 6.44 24.91 -0.11
N ASP A 184 5.49 24.57 -0.97
CA ASP A 184 4.43 25.44 -1.48
C ASP A 184 3.05 24.88 -1.08
N ASP A 185 2.23 25.68 -0.38
CA ASP A 185 0.86 25.32 0.03
C ASP A 185 -0.21 25.80 -0.97
N GLY A 186 0.22 26.22 -2.16
CA GLY A 186 -0.64 26.78 -3.21
C GLY A 186 -0.97 28.27 -3.00
N SER A 187 -0.60 28.86 -1.86
CA SER A 187 -0.76 30.28 -1.58
C SER A 187 0.58 30.99 -1.39
N GLU A 188 1.53 30.35 -0.74
CA GLU A 188 2.88 30.86 -0.51
C GLU A 188 3.92 29.73 -0.41
N GLU A 189 5.13 30.06 -0.78
CA GLU A 189 6.31 29.23 -0.58
C GLU A 189 6.99 29.58 0.74
N PHE A 190 7.31 28.53 1.55
CA PHE A 190 7.98 28.74 2.83
C PHE A 190 8.97 27.62 3.16
N GLU A 191 9.86 27.86 4.12
CA GLU A 191 10.89 26.91 4.52
C GLU A 191 10.52 26.16 5.81
N ILE A 192 10.82 24.86 5.84
CA ILE A 192 10.77 24.00 7.03
C ILE A 192 12.20 23.57 7.36
N HIS A 193 12.69 23.93 8.54
CA HIS A 193 13.97 23.50 9.07
C HIS A 193 13.77 22.20 9.84
N ALA A 194 14.56 21.16 9.51
CA ALA A 194 14.49 19.86 10.16
C ALA A 194 15.88 19.34 10.52
N GLU A 195 15.97 18.58 11.62
CA GLU A 195 17.19 17.86 11.96
C GLU A 195 17.36 16.62 11.08
N HIS A 196 16.24 16.00 10.68
CA HIS A 196 16.21 14.85 9.80
C HIS A 196 14.98 14.89 8.87
N VAL A 197 15.18 14.49 7.61
CA VAL A 197 14.11 14.38 6.59
C VAL A 197 13.92 12.93 6.20
N VAL A 198 12.67 12.47 6.21
CA VAL A 198 12.25 11.15 5.75
C VAL A 198 11.49 11.28 4.44
N ASN A 199 12.05 10.73 3.37
CA ASN A 199 11.37 10.57 2.09
C ASN A 199 10.50 9.30 2.10
N ALA A 200 9.20 9.47 2.25
CA ALA A 200 8.18 8.41 2.21
C ALA A 200 7.20 8.62 1.03
N THR A 201 7.68 9.22 -0.08
CA THR A 201 6.86 9.64 -1.21
C THR A 201 6.48 8.51 -2.17
N GLY A 202 6.84 7.25 -1.83
CA GLY A 202 6.43 6.07 -2.59
C GLY A 202 6.96 6.08 -4.03
N ALA A 203 6.09 6.12 -5.03
CA ALA A 203 6.47 6.11 -6.43
C ALA A 203 7.30 7.35 -6.85
N TRP A 204 7.19 8.44 -6.12
CA TRP A 204 7.93 9.70 -6.34
C TRP A 204 9.23 9.80 -5.54
N ALA A 205 9.71 8.70 -4.95
CA ALA A 205 10.89 8.74 -4.10
C ALA A 205 12.15 9.20 -4.84
N GLY A 206 12.29 8.83 -6.11
CA GLY A 206 13.37 9.31 -6.97
C GLY A 206 13.30 10.81 -7.21
N ASN A 207 12.11 11.35 -7.48
CA ASN A 207 11.90 12.78 -7.71
C ASN A 207 12.24 13.58 -6.43
N CYS A 208 11.79 13.11 -5.27
CA CYS A 208 12.11 13.73 -3.98
C CYS A 208 13.64 13.69 -3.69
N ALA A 209 14.28 12.56 -3.92
CA ALA A 209 15.72 12.41 -3.69
C ALA A 209 16.57 13.33 -4.59
N ALA A 210 16.10 13.61 -5.82
CA ALA A 210 16.80 14.49 -6.75
C ALA A 210 16.94 15.93 -6.23
N PHE A 211 16.03 16.43 -5.39
CA PHE A 211 16.18 17.74 -4.75
C PHE A 211 17.40 17.82 -3.79
N ALA A 212 17.88 16.67 -3.33
CA ALA A 212 19.10 16.58 -2.51
C ALA A 212 20.34 16.15 -3.32
N ASP A 213 20.31 16.24 -4.67
CA ASP A 213 21.33 15.73 -5.58
C ASP A 213 21.62 14.22 -5.41
N VAL A 214 20.62 13.44 -4.95
CA VAL A 214 20.70 11.99 -4.76
C VAL A 214 20.04 11.27 -5.92
N GLU A 215 20.78 10.38 -6.57
CA GLU A 215 20.23 9.51 -7.62
C GLU A 215 19.56 8.28 -6.98
N LEU A 216 18.24 8.22 -7.11
CA LEU A 216 17.43 7.09 -6.63
C LEU A 216 16.57 6.57 -7.78
N GLU A 217 17.04 5.51 -8.42
CA GLU A 217 16.37 4.88 -9.56
C GLU A 217 15.27 3.93 -9.08
N MET A 218 14.01 4.28 -9.36
CA MET A 218 12.84 3.47 -9.06
C MET A 218 12.52 2.55 -10.24
N ALA A 219 12.00 1.35 -9.95
CA ALA A 219 11.45 0.43 -10.95
C ALA A 219 9.92 0.52 -10.89
N LEU A 220 9.37 1.55 -11.53
CA LEU A 220 7.95 1.86 -11.42
C LEU A 220 7.10 0.93 -12.29
N SER A 221 5.95 0.51 -11.76
CA SER A 221 4.99 -0.33 -12.50
C SER A 221 3.56 0.13 -12.23
N SER A 222 2.87 0.59 -13.26
CA SER A 222 1.44 0.92 -13.19
C SER A 222 0.57 -0.35 -13.21
N GLY A 223 -0.67 -0.21 -12.77
CA GLY A 223 -1.67 -1.25 -12.88
C GLY A 223 -3.07 -0.71 -12.68
N VAL A 224 -4.01 -1.18 -13.52
CA VAL A 224 -5.41 -0.80 -13.47
C VAL A 224 -6.15 -1.53 -12.36
N MET A 225 -7.07 -0.85 -11.72
CA MET A 225 -8.14 -1.40 -10.89
C MET A 225 -9.48 -0.99 -11.48
N VAL A 226 -10.40 -1.94 -11.58
CA VAL A 226 -11.75 -1.72 -12.11
C VAL A 226 -12.76 -2.06 -11.02
N ALA A 227 -13.44 -1.05 -10.50
CA ALA A 227 -14.54 -1.21 -9.56
C ALA A 227 -15.83 -1.46 -10.34
N VAL A 228 -16.50 -2.57 -10.03
CA VAL A 228 -17.72 -3.02 -10.68
C VAL A 228 -18.80 -3.18 -9.62
N GLU A 229 -20.01 -2.65 -9.85
CA GLU A 229 -21.15 -2.92 -8.98
C GLU A 229 -21.45 -4.42 -8.98
N TYR A 230 -21.37 -5.02 -7.82
CA TYR A 230 -21.59 -6.45 -7.61
C TYR A 230 -21.96 -6.72 -6.15
N GLU A 231 -23.03 -7.45 -5.93
CA GLU A 231 -23.51 -7.82 -4.60
C GLU A 231 -23.29 -9.31 -4.32
N GLY A 232 -23.01 -9.64 -3.06
CA GLY A 232 -23.00 -11.02 -2.57
C GLY A 232 -21.65 -11.72 -2.62
N LEU A 233 -20.56 -11.05 -3.03
CA LEU A 233 -19.21 -11.57 -2.81
C LEU A 233 -18.71 -11.09 -1.43
N GLU A 234 -18.49 -12.02 -0.51
CA GLU A 234 -18.04 -11.73 0.87
C GLU A 234 -16.60 -12.17 1.14
N THR A 235 -15.88 -12.69 0.14
CA THR A 235 -14.51 -13.18 0.31
C THR A 235 -13.62 -12.75 -0.88
N VAL A 236 -12.35 -12.52 -0.60
CA VAL A 236 -11.37 -12.21 -1.66
C VAL A 236 -11.15 -13.44 -2.53
N LEU A 237 -11.16 -13.25 -3.85
CA LEU A 237 -10.78 -14.29 -4.80
C LEU A 237 -9.40 -14.02 -5.37
N ASN A 238 -8.57 -15.05 -5.43
CA ASN A 238 -7.27 -15.06 -6.08
C ASN A 238 -7.19 -16.28 -7.01
N ARG A 239 -6.48 -16.15 -8.14
CA ARG A 239 -6.19 -17.32 -8.99
C ARG A 239 -4.94 -18.05 -8.49
N ALA A 240 -5.00 -19.38 -8.43
CA ALA A 240 -3.93 -20.25 -7.94
C ALA A 240 -2.95 -20.63 -9.07
N ARG A 241 -2.29 -19.63 -9.65
CA ARG A 241 -1.26 -19.76 -10.70
C ARG A 241 -0.06 -18.86 -10.39
N PRO A 242 1.07 -18.96 -11.11
CA PRO A 242 2.10 -17.92 -11.10
C PRO A 242 1.49 -16.56 -11.38
N ALA A 243 1.95 -15.53 -10.64
CA ALA A 243 1.33 -14.19 -10.66
C ALA A 243 1.18 -13.63 -12.07
N ALA A 244 -0.04 -13.34 -12.48
CA ALA A 244 -0.41 -12.77 -13.78
C ALA A 244 -1.39 -11.60 -13.63
N ASP A 245 -1.81 -11.00 -14.75
CA ASP A 245 -2.82 -9.94 -14.76
C ASP A 245 -4.19 -10.49 -14.38
N GLY A 246 -5.04 -9.68 -13.74
CA GLY A 246 -6.41 -10.02 -13.40
C GLY A 246 -6.60 -11.19 -12.43
N ASP A 247 -5.60 -11.45 -11.58
CA ASP A 247 -5.65 -12.60 -10.67
C ASP A 247 -6.45 -12.37 -9.37
N ILE A 248 -6.97 -11.17 -9.13
CA ILE A 248 -7.53 -10.79 -7.83
C ILE A 248 -8.87 -10.10 -8.00
N ILE A 249 -9.86 -10.51 -7.20
CA ILE A 249 -11.15 -9.82 -7.02
C ILE A 249 -11.30 -9.53 -5.53
N VAL A 250 -11.43 -8.26 -5.17
CA VAL A 250 -11.59 -7.82 -3.79
C VAL A 250 -13.00 -7.29 -3.56
N PRO A 251 -13.80 -7.84 -2.63
CA PRO A 251 -15.14 -7.36 -2.33
C PRO A 251 -15.11 -6.07 -1.51
N HIS A 252 -15.97 -5.11 -1.87
CA HIS A 252 -16.22 -3.87 -1.12
C HIS A 252 -17.72 -3.60 -1.08
N THR A 253 -18.40 -3.91 0.00
CA THR A 253 -19.83 -3.70 0.27
C THR A 253 -20.76 -3.99 -0.93
N GLU A 254 -20.93 -3.04 -1.87
CA GLU A 254 -21.80 -3.15 -3.06
C GLU A 254 -21.01 -3.26 -4.38
N GLN A 255 -19.69 -3.43 -4.27
CA GLN A 255 -18.77 -3.46 -5.41
C GLN A 255 -17.75 -4.59 -5.25
N VAL A 256 -17.14 -4.93 -6.38
CA VAL A 256 -15.88 -5.69 -6.38
C VAL A 256 -14.83 -4.90 -7.14
N VAL A 257 -13.59 -4.97 -6.68
CA VAL A 257 -12.44 -4.39 -7.40
C VAL A 257 -11.68 -5.51 -8.10
N LEU A 258 -11.66 -5.45 -9.41
CA LEU A 258 -10.87 -6.33 -10.27
C LEU A 258 -9.45 -5.77 -10.39
N GLY A 259 -8.45 -6.59 -10.23
CA GLY A 259 -7.08 -6.09 -10.31
C GLY A 259 -6.04 -7.20 -10.47
N THR A 260 -4.96 -6.88 -10.96
CA THR A 260 -4.46 -5.66 -11.58
C THR A 260 -3.50 -6.03 -12.70
N THR A 261 -3.26 -5.14 -13.64
CA THR A 261 -2.19 -5.26 -14.64
C THR A 261 -0.82 -4.94 -14.06
N SER A 262 0.24 -5.11 -14.85
CA SER A 262 1.59 -4.69 -14.49
C SER A 262 2.30 -4.19 -15.74
N VAL A 263 2.40 -2.87 -15.88
CA VAL A 263 3.04 -2.20 -17.02
C VAL A 263 4.15 -1.30 -16.48
N ASP A 264 5.38 -1.48 -16.97
CA ASP A 264 6.52 -0.66 -16.56
C ASP A 264 6.34 0.77 -17.06
N VAL A 265 6.61 1.75 -16.18
CA VAL A 265 6.49 3.18 -16.47
C VAL A 265 7.74 3.92 -15.99
N GLU A 266 8.07 5.02 -16.66
CA GLU A 266 9.23 5.85 -16.30
C GLU A 266 8.85 6.99 -15.36
N ASP A 267 7.64 7.55 -15.52
CA ASP A 267 7.12 8.66 -14.74
C ASP A 267 5.82 8.25 -14.01
N PRO A 268 5.73 8.47 -12.70
CA PRO A 268 4.52 8.10 -11.95
C PRO A 268 3.32 9.03 -12.21
N ASP A 269 3.53 10.22 -12.78
CA ASP A 269 2.48 11.20 -13.10
C ASP A 269 2.08 11.15 -14.59
N ASP A 270 3.00 10.75 -15.50
CA ASP A 270 2.75 10.71 -16.95
C ASP A 270 2.98 9.30 -17.53
N PHE A 271 1.92 8.52 -17.66
CA PHE A 271 1.94 7.18 -18.26
C PHE A 271 0.65 6.87 -19.01
N SER A 272 0.71 5.92 -19.94
CA SER A 272 -0.46 5.49 -20.74
C SER A 272 -1.48 4.76 -19.86
N LYS A 273 -2.76 5.10 -20.03
CA LYS A 273 -3.92 4.43 -19.43
C LYS A 273 -4.69 3.78 -20.59
N ASP A 274 -4.54 2.45 -20.76
CA ASP A 274 -5.05 1.73 -21.92
C ASP A 274 -6.36 0.99 -21.59
N ASP A 275 -7.41 1.22 -22.38
CA ASP A 275 -8.69 0.52 -22.24
C ASP A 275 -8.55 -1.01 -22.40
N ALA A 276 -7.55 -1.48 -23.14
CA ALA A 276 -7.26 -2.91 -23.28
C ALA A 276 -6.88 -3.57 -21.94
N GLU A 277 -6.35 -2.81 -20.98
CA GLU A 277 -6.11 -3.28 -19.62
C GLU A 277 -7.42 -3.57 -18.88
N ILE A 278 -8.45 -2.75 -19.12
CA ILE A 278 -9.78 -2.93 -18.53
C ILE A 278 -10.42 -4.21 -19.08
N ASP A 279 -10.40 -4.40 -20.41
CA ASP A 279 -10.94 -5.59 -21.06
C ASP A 279 -10.27 -6.86 -20.53
N ARG A 280 -8.94 -6.81 -20.31
CA ARG A 280 -8.18 -7.91 -19.71
C ARG A 280 -8.63 -8.22 -18.29
N MET A 281 -9.00 -7.22 -17.48
CA MET A 281 -9.52 -7.48 -16.13
C MET A 281 -10.82 -8.28 -16.17
N PHE A 282 -11.72 -7.97 -17.10
CA PHE A 282 -12.96 -8.74 -17.26
C PHE A 282 -12.70 -10.16 -17.78
N GLU A 283 -11.80 -10.33 -18.73
CA GLU A 283 -11.42 -11.64 -19.25
C GLU A 283 -10.84 -12.57 -18.16
N GLU A 284 -9.81 -12.09 -17.45
CA GLU A 284 -9.09 -12.89 -16.47
C GLU A 284 -9.89 -13.12 -15.17
N CYS A 285 -10.56 -12.08 -14.66
CA CYS A 285 -11.41 -12.22 -13.49
C CYS A 285 -12.70 -13.00 -13.78
N GLY A 286 -13.21 -12.94 -15.01
CA GLY A 286 -14.36 -13.73 -15.48
C GLY A 286 -14.14 -15.24 -15.38
N ALA A 287 -12.88 -15.69 -15.46
CA ALA A 287 -12.52 -17.09 -15.23
C ALA A 287 -12.71 -17.57 -13.77
N MET A 288 -12.88 -16.64 -12.83
CA MET A 288 -13.14 -16.90 -11.41
C MET A 288 -14.60 -16.62 -11.02
N LEU A 289 -15.19 -15.55 -11.58
CA LEU A 289 -16.53 -15.04 -11.22
C LEU A 289 -17.31 -14.67 -12.48
N SER A 290 -18.35 -15.41 -12.81
CA SER A 290 -19.10 -15.29 -14.08
C SER A 290 -20.04 -14.11 -14.15
N GLY A 291 -20.42 -13.49 -13.03
CA GLY A 291 -21.44 -12.44 -12.95
C GLY A 291 -20.91 -11.02 -13.18
N LEU A 292 -19.68 -10.87 -13.64
CA LEU A 292 -19.07 -9.56 -13.91
C LEU A 292 -19.61 -8.94 -15.18
N ASP A 293 -20.16 -7.73 -15.08
CA ASP A 293 -20.78 -7.01 -16.20
C ASP A 293 -20.02 -5.70 -16.49
N PRO A 294 -19.40 -5.55 -17.67
CA PRO A 294 -18.69 -4.31 -18.05
C PRO A 294 -19.59 -3.07 -18.08
N GLU A 295 -20.93 -3.23 -18.26
CA GLU A 295 -21.86 -2.10 -18.23
C GLU A 295 -22.10 -1.56 -16.80
N ARG A 296 -21.66 -2.30 -15.78
CA ARG A 296 -21.77 -1.96 -14.36
C ARG A 296 -20.46 -1.45 -13.75
N VAL A 297 -19.52 -1.00 -14.58
CA VAL A 297 -18.31 -0.32 -14.09
C VAL A 297 -18.71 0.99 -13.43
N ASP A 298 -18.39 1.10 -12.13
CA ASP A 298 -18.57 2.32 -11.35
C ASP A 298 -17.34 3.24 -11.51
N ARG A 299 -16.13 2.66 -11.41
CA ARG A 299 -14.89 3.44 -11.41
C ARG A 299 -13.71 2.65 -11.97
N VAL A 300 -12.84 3.36 -12.70
CA VAL A 300 -11.55 2.83 -13.16
C VAL A 300 -10.44 3.75 -12.68
N TYR A 301 -9.38 3.17 -12.13
CA TYR A 301 -8.22 3.95 -11.66
C TYR A 301 -6.93 3.15 -11.80
N TRP A 302 -5.82 3.87 -11.94
CA TRP A 302 -4.48 3.30 -12.02
C TRP A 302 -3.66 3.70 -10.80
N GLY A 303 -2.86 2.76 -10.30
CA GLY A 303 -1.88 3.01 -9.26
C GLY A 303 -0.48 2.64 -9.75
N VAL A 304 0.53 3.42 -9.36
CA VAL A 304 1.93 3.15 -9.68
C VAL A 304 2.62 2.52 -8.46
N ARG A 305 3.16 1.32 -8.62
CA ARG A 305 3.88 0.60 -7.56
C ARG A 305 5.26 1.18 -7.40
N PRO A 306 5.67 1.50 -6.16
CA PRO A 306 7.00 2.04 -5.86
C PRO A 306 8.06 0.93 -5.77
N LEU A 307 8.23 0.13 -6.82
CA LEU A 307 9.20 -0.94 -6.79
C LEU A 307 10.62 -0.38 -6.82
N TYR A 308 11.51 -1.03 -6.10
CA TYR A 308 12.92 -0.69 -6.05
C TYR A 308 13.76 -1.96 -6.09
N SER A 309 14.89 -1.88 -6.71
CA SER A 309 15.86 -2.96 -6.72
C SER A 309 17.28 -2.43 -6.57
N ALA A 310 17.96 -2.96 -5.58
CA ALA A 310 19.37 -2.68 -5.35
C ALA A 310 20.28 -3.26 -6.46
N ASP A 311 19.84 -4.29 -7.19
CA ASP A 311 20.56 -4.97 -8.26
C ASP A 311 20.01 -4.57 -9.62
N ARG A 312 20.65 -3.62 -10.30
CA ARG A 312 20.23 -3.08 -11.61
C ARG A 312 20.17 -4.10 -12.76
N GLU A 313 20.78 -5.28 -12.62
CA GLU A 313 20.92 -6.25 -13.73
C GLU A 313 19.79 -7.30 -13.81
N LYS A 314 18.79 -7.28 -12.92
CA LYS A 314 17.81 -8.39 -12.78
C LYS A 314 16.35 -8.00 -12.99
N HIS A 315 16.04 -6.95 -13.73
CA HIS A 315 14.69 -6.40 -13.67
C HIS A 315 13.95 -6.38 -15.01
N GLU A 316 13.03 -7.32 -15.14
CA GLU A 316 11.85 -7.18 -15.98
C GLU A 316 10.60 -7.46 -15.10
N GLY A 317 9.75 -6.45 -14.92
CA GLY A 317 8.38 -6.52 -14.47
C GLY A 317 8.12 -7.24 -13.12
N ARG A 318 7.33 -8.31 -13.13
CA ARG A 318 6.83 -9.04 -11.94
C ARG A 318 7.90 -9.80 -11.14
N GLY A 319 9.14 -9.85 -11.60
CA GLY A 319 10.26 -10.53 -10.94
C GLY A 319 10.92 -9.75 -9.80
N ILE A 320 10.59 -8.47 -9.63
CA ILE A 320 11.16 -7.63 -8.57
C ILE A 320 10.55 -8.03 -7.23
N SER A 321 11.41 -8.24 -6.22
CA SER A 321 10.95 -8.50 -4.84
C SER A 321 10.05 -7.34 -4.38
N ARG A 322 8.97 -7.69 -3.68
CA ARG A 322 8.08 -6.72 -3.05
C ARG A 322 8.44 -6.46 -1.58
N GLY A 323 9.70 -6.68 -1.22
CA GLY A 323 10.30 -6.19 0.01
C GLY A 323 10.38 -4.67 0.02
N PHE A 324 10.70 -4.10 1.17
CA PHE A 324 10.99 -2.69 1.30
C PHE A 324 12.48 -2.46 1.58
N TYR A 325 12.94 -1.26 1.31
CA TYR A 325 14.32 -0.86 1.49
C TYR A 325 14.38 0.47 2.24
N LEU A 326 15.14 0.47 3.34
CA LEU A 326 15.55 1.66 4.05
C LEU A 326 16.89 2.12 3.47
N LEU A 327 16.95 3.32 2.94
CA LEU A 327 18.13 3.90 2.31
C LEU A 327 18.64 5.05 3.16
N ASP A 328 19.75 4.83 3.85
CA ASP A 328 20.48 5.87 4.58
C ASP A 328 21.40 6.60 3.62
N HIS A 329 21.04 7.83 3.27
CA HIS A 329 21.80 8.62 2.32
C HIS A 329 23.13 9.17 2.87
N ALA A 330 23.30 9.21 4.19
CA ALA A 330 24.59 9.52 4.79
C ALA A 330 25.66 8.46 4.44
N GLU A 331 25.29 7.18 4.55
CA GLU A 331 26.18 6.07 4.23
C GLU A 331 26.29 5.83 2.72
N ARG A 332 25.17 5.96 1.99
CA ARG A 332 25.09 5.62 0.58
C ARG A 332 25.61 6.73 -0.34
N ASP A 333 25.26 7.98 -0.05
CA ASP A 333 25.43 9.12 -0.97
C ASP A 333 26.21 10.27 -0.34
N SER A 334 26.65 10.15 0.93
CA SER A 334 27.31 11.22 1.70
C SER A 334 26.43 12.46 1.91
N VAL A 335 25.11 12.25 2.03
CA VAL A 335 24.10 13.28 2.30
C VAL A 335 23.49 13.02 3.67
N GLU A 336 23.94 13.78 4.68
CA GLU A 336 23.47 13.65 6.07
C GLU A 336 22.06 14.20 6.26
N GLY A 337 21.35 13.72 7.30
CA GLY A 337 20.01 14.20 7.66
C GLY A 337 18.91 13.80 6.68
N PHE A 338 19.13 12.79 5.83
CA PHE A 338 18.19 12.34 4.83
C PHE A 338 18.12 10.82 4.73
N THR A 339 16.92 10.28 4.73
CA THR A 339 16.64 8.84 4.62
C THR A 339 15.44 8.61 3.72
N SER A 340 15.51 7.61 2.82
CA SER A 340 14.36 7.20 2.00
C SER A 340 13.87 5.81 2.40
N ILE A 341 12.54 5.62 2.37
CA ILE A 341 11.89 4.31 2.51
C ILE A 341 11.10 4.01 1.23
N VAL A 342 11.47 2.93 0.55
CA VAL A 342 10.95 2.60 -0.77
C VAL A 342 10.53 1.13 -0.88
N GLY A 343 9.69 0.80 -1.85
CA GLY A 343 9.19 -0.55 -2.05
C GLY A 343 8.03 -0.89 -1.10
N GLY A 344 7.95 -2.15 -0.72
CA GLY A 344 6.97 -2.66 0.23
C GLY A 344 5.54 -2.81 -0.32
N LYS A 345 4.61 -2.98 0.61
CA LYS A 345 3.19 -3.26 0.37
C LYS A 345 2.36 -2.51 1.38
N LEU A 346 1.08 -2.24 1.06
CA LEU A 346 0.15 -1.68 2.03
C LEU A 346 0.08 -2.54 3.32
N THR A 347 0.09 -3.85 3.20
CA THR A 347 0.12 -4.78 4.35
C THR A 347 1.31 -4.55 5.29
N THR A 348 2.46 -4.17 4.76
CA THR A 348 3.72 -4.02 5.53
C THR A 348 4.05 -2.57 5.90
N TYR A 349 3.13 -1.61 5.65
CA TYR A 349 3.39 -0.19 5.88
C TYR A 349 3.86 0.12 7.31
N ARG A 350 3.26 -0.56 8.33
CA ARG A 350 3.61 -0.37 9.73
C ARG A 350 5.07 -0.80 10.01
N LYS A 351 5.46 -1.96 9.47
CA LYS A 351 6.84 -2.46 9.60
C LYS A 351 7.86 -1.56 8.89
N MET A 352 7.47 -0.98 7.75
CA MET A 352 8.27 0.04 7.07
C MET A 352 8.43 1.28 7.95
N ALA A 353 7.34 1.75 8.55
CA ALA A 353 7.35 2.90 9.46
C ALA A 353 8.21 2.64 10.69
N GLU A 354 8.08 1.47 11.33
CA GLU A 354 8.94 1.03 12.44
C GLU A 354 10.41 1.08 12.06
N ALA A 355 10.80 0.49 10.92
CA ALA A 355 12.20 0.46 10.48
C ALA A 355 12.79 1.86 10.28
N VAL A 356 12.03 2.79 9.69
CA VAL A 356 12.45 4.19 9.54
C VAL A 356 12.55 4.87 10.88
N SER A 357 11.55 4.70 11.74
CA SER A 357 11.51 5.36 13.05
C SER A 357 12.64 4.86 13.96
N ASP A 358 12.96 3.56 13.93
CA ASP A 358 14.10 3.00 14.66
C ASP A 358 15.40 3.65 14.20
N HIS A 359 15.62 3.72 12.88
CA HIS A 359 16.81 4.34 12.30
C HIS A 359 16.94 5.83 12.66
N VAL A 360 15.86 6.60 12.52
CA VAL A 360 15.85 8.04 12.79
C VAL A 360 16.05 8.30 14.29
N THR A 361 15.38 7.56 15.17
CA THR A 361 15.51 7.73 16.63
C THR A 361 16.90 7.34 17.13
N GLU A 362 17.55 6.34 16.56
CA GLU A 362 18.93 6.00 16.84
C GLU A 362 19.87 7.17 16.53
N ARG A 363 19.72 7.81 15.34
CA ARG A 363 20.50 9.00 14.94
C ARG A 363 20.25 10.22 15.82
N LEU A 364 19.02 10.39 16.26
CA LEU A 364 18.63 11.49 17.17
C LEU A 364 18.95 11.24 18.65
N GLY A 365 19.38 10.02 19.01
CA GLY A 365 19.63 9.63 20.40
C GLY A 365 18.36 9.53 21.24
N VAL A 366 17.23 9.19 20.64
CA VAL A 366 15.94 8.98 21.33
C VAL A 366 15.81 7.52 21.74
N GLU A 367 15.84 7.23 23.04
CA GLU A 367 15.75 5.88 23.61
C GLU A 367 14.29 5.46 23.86
N ARG A 368 13.44 5.41 22.84
CA ARG A 368 12.07 4.89 22.94
C ARG A 368 11.79 3.88 21.85
N GLU A 369 11.32 2.70 22.29
CA GLU A 369 10.97 1.59 21.38
C GLU A 369 9.64 1.83 20.65
N CYS A 370 9.49 1.19 19.51
CA CYS A 370 8.23 1.12 18.78
C CYS A 370 7.16 0.41 19.61
N ARG A 371 5.93 0.91 19.54
CA ARG A 371 4.75 0.32 20.17
C ARG A 371 3.55 0.30 19.21
N THR A 372 3.80 0.47 17.92
CA THR A 372 2.73 0.53 16.93
C THR A 372 2.06 -0.81 16.66
N ASP A 373 2.67 -1.91 17.07
CA ASP A 373 2.13 -3.26 17.02
C ASP A 373 1.21 -3.61 18.21
N ASP A 374 1.37 -2.88 19.34
CA ASP A 374 0.60 -3.10 20.57
C ASP A 374 -0.52 -2.07 20.78
N VAL A 375 -0.32 -0.83 20.30
CA VAL A 375 -1.24 0.27 20.55
C VAL A 375 -2.28 0.36 19.43
N PRO A 376 -3.57 0.14 19.74
CA PRO A 376 -4.63 0.29 18.75
C PRO A 376 -4.64 1.66 18.10
N LEU A 377 -5.02 1.70 16.82
CA LEU A 377 -5.28 2.93 16.11
C LEU A 377 -6.50 3.66 16.70
N ILE A 378 -6.46 4.99 16.64
CA ILE A 378 -7.58 5.84 17.06
C ILE A 378 -8.88 5.40 16.36
N GLY A 379 -9.99 5.40 17.10
CA GLY A 379 -11.28 4.93 16.60
C GLY A 379 -11.52 3.43 16.75
N HIS A 380 -10.55 2.68 17.29
CA HIS A 380 -10.68 1.24 17.51
C HIS A 380 -11.97 0.85 18.29
N ASP A 381 -12.28 1.57 19.35
CA ASP A 381 -13.46 1.33 20.20
C ASP A 381 -14.66 2.25 19.87
N GLU A 382 -14.54 3.12 18.87
CA GLU A 382 -15.52 4.15 18.51
C GLU A 382 -15.87 4.08 17.02
N SER A 383 -16.82 3.25 16.63
CA SER A 383 -17.13 2.94 15.22
C SER A 383 -17.51 4.16 14.35
N GLY A 384 -18.06 5.23 14.92
CA GLY A 384 -18.40 6.45 14.18
C GLY A 384 -17.25 7.44 14.04
N ARG A 385 -16.23 7.35 14.88
CA ARG A 385 -15.15 8.34 14.92
C ARG A 385 -14.24 8.32 13.68
N VAL A 386 -14.02 7.14 13.11
CA VAL A 386 -13.22 7.02 11.88
C VAL A 386 -13.96 7.64 10.70
N ASP A 387 -15.28 7.47 10.61
CA ASP A 387 -16.10 8.10 9.56
C ASP A 387 -16.09 9.63 9.68
N GLU A 388 -16.16 10.15 10.91
CA GLU A 388 -16.02 11.60 11.17
C GLU A 388 -14.63 12.13 10.79
N LEU A 389 -13.56 11.39 11.11
CA LEU A 389 -12.19 11.74 10.75
C LEU A 389 -11.99 11.75 9.23
N ILE A 390 -12.48 10.73 8.54
CA ILE A 390 -12.40 10.64 7.08
C ILE A 390 -13.18 11.80 6.45
N ALA A 391 -14.42 12.05 6.89
CA ALA A 391 -15.22 13.16 6.38
C ALA A 391 -14.56 14.52 6.59
N ALA A 392 -13.89 14.72 7.74
CA ALA A 392 -13.13 15.95 8.00
C ALA A 392 -11.91 16.08 7.07
N PHE A 393 -11.18 14.98 6.83
CA PHE A 393 -10.06 14.98 5.88
C PHE A 393 -10.51 15.16 4.43
N GLU A 394 -11.61 14.53 4.01
CA GLU A 394 -12.19 14.70 2.67
C GLU A 394 -12.73 16.13 2.45
N ALA A 395 -13.21 16.78 3.49
CA ALA A 395 -13.65 18.17 3.42
C ALA A 395 -12.46 19.14 3.24
N GLU A 396 -11.31 18.81 3.82
CA GLU A 396 -10.05 19.54 3.65
C GLU A 396 -9.36 19.16 2.33
N ASN A 397 -9.61 17.97 1.81
CA ASN A 397 -8.96 17.39 0.65
C ASN A 397 -10.00 16.71 -0.26
N PRO A 398 -10.62 17.44 -1.20
CA PRO A 398 -11.61 16.86 -2.11
C PRO A 398 -11.04 15.70 -2.91
N ALA A 399 -11.94 14.77 -3.28
CA ALA A 399 -11.60 13.55 -4.00
C ALA A 399 -10.66 13.80 -5.18
N ASP A 400 -9.66 12.93 -5.30
CA ASP A 400 -8.66 12.93 -6.36
C ASP A 400 -9.35 13.01 -7.75
N SER A 401 -9.04 14.08 -8.52
CA SER A 401 -9.61 14.33 -9.85
C SER A 401 -9.16 13.31 -10.90
N ASP A 402 -8.13 12.50 -10.59
CA ASP A 402 -7.59 11.49 -11.50
C ASP A 402 -8.34 10.15 -11.44
N VAL A 403 -9.34 10.04 -10.58
CA VAL A 403 -10.20 8.87 -10.56
C VAL A 403 -11.19 8.96 -11.71
N TYR A 404 -11.04 8.08 -12.68
CA TYR A 404 -11.88 8.05 -13.87
C TYR A 404 -13.27 7.52 -13.48
N TYR A 405 -14.28 8.40 -13.48
CA TYR A 405 -15.69 8.02 -13.37
C TYR A 405 -16.26 7.82 -14.77
N ARG A 406 -16.73 6.62 -15.11
CA ARG A 406 -17.69 6.48 -16.20
C ARG A 406 -19.06 6.94 -15.68
N LEU A 407 -19.55 8.05 -16.22
CA LEU A 407 -20.93 8.51 -16.03
C LEU A 407 -21.87 7.66 -16.88
#